data_5d54fbd040915ddc005b1d9e9daaa78d
#
_entry.id   5d54fbd040915ddc005b1d9e9daaa78d
#
_cell.length_a   1.000
_cell.length_b   1.000
_cell.length_c   1.000
_cell.angle_alpha   90.00
_cell.angle_beta   90.00
_cell.angle_gamma   90.00
#
_symmetry.space_group_name_H-M   'P 1'
#
loop_
_entity.id
_entity.type
_entity.pdbx_description
1 polymer ?
#
loop_
_entity_poly.entity_id
_entity_poly.type
_entity_poly.pdbx_seq_one_letter_code
_entity_poly.pdbx_strand_id
1 'polypeptide(L)'
;DALPILFFSSINAWYWSIGIAVCAAIWAYLVRLKKVPWIAVGIVGILAWIMMFEAGVHPTLAGVLVGLLTPSREMHGELSPRAERYANKLQPFSALLALPIFALLATGVHFESMSPLLLASPLVIALIVALVVGKPLGIITTAWLSTHVGGLKMAKGLRVRDMIPAAVACGIGFTVSFLIASLAYKNAELSAEARFGVLVASLIAAAISGVLLSLQIRRASCSERV
;
A
#
# COMPACT_ATOMS: atom_id res chain seq x y z
N ASP A 1 -1.43 -6.34 -1.89
CA ASP A 1 -2.08 -5.11 -2.41
C ASP A 1 -1.87 -4.88 -3.93
N ALA A 2 -1.03 -5.70 -4.62
CA ALA A 2 -0.84 -5.59 -6.08
C ALA A 2 -1.92 -6.31 -6.90
N LEU A 3 -2.57 -7.33 -6.34
CA LEU A 3 -3.58 -8.13 -7.03
C LEU A 3 -4.77 -7.32 -7.58
N PRO A 4 -5.40 -6.41 -6.84
CA PRO A 4 -6.48 -5.60 -7.35
C PRO A 4 -6.08 -4.75 -8.56
N ILE A 5 -4.84 -4.25 -8.59
CA ILE A 5 -4.32 -3.42 -9.68
C ILE A 5 -4.20 -4.22 -10.97
N LEU A 6 -3.83 -5.50 -10.90
CA LEU A 6 -3.76 -6.39 -12.06
C LEU A 6 -5.12 -6.60 -12.74
N PHE A 7 -6.20 -6.70 -11.97
CA PHE A 7 -7.55 -6.90 -12.52
C PHE A 7 -8.09 -5.69 -13.30
N PHE A 8 -7.60 -4.49 -12.99
CA PHE A 8 -8.02 -3.26 -13.67
C PHE A 8 -7.08 -2.82 -14.80
N SER A 9 -6.03 -3.59 -15.07
CA SER A 9 -5.07 -3.31 -16.16
C SER A 9 -5.46 -4.06 -17.41
N SER A 10 -5.42 -3.38 -18.55
CA SER A 10 -5.62 -3.96 -19.89
C SER A 10 -4.31 -3.93 -20.66
N ILE A 11 -3.85 -5.08 -21.14
CA ILE A 11 -2.62 -5.17 -21.95
C ILE A 11 -2.97 -4.78 -23.39
N ASN A 12 -2.46 -3.62 -23.84
CA ASN A 12 -2.76 -3.09 -25.16
C ASN A 12 -1.95 -3.72 -26.29
N ALA A 13 -0.73 -4.23 -25.99
CA ALA A 13 0.16 -4.81 -26.98
C ALA A 13 1.09 -5.87 -26.37
N TRP A 14 1.11 -7.04 -26.97
CA TRP A 14 1.87 -8.20 -26.49
C TRP A 14 3.40 -8.00 -26.51
N TYR A 15 3.93 -7.19 -27.44
CA TYR A 15 5.37 -6.91 -27.54
C TYR A 15 5.91 -6.13 -26.33
N TRP A 16 5.10 -5.29 -25.69
CA TRP A 16 5.47 -4.62 -24.45
C TRP A 16 5.67 -5.61 -23.31
N SER A 17 4.88 -6.69 -23.29
CA SER A 17 5.02 -7.76 -22.30
C SER A 17 6.37 -8.48 -22.42
N ILE A 18 6.87 -8.65 -23.63
CA ILE A 18 8.22 -9.19 -23.86
C ILE A 18 9.28 -8.23 -23.32
N GLY A 19 9.12 -6.92 -23.58
CA GLY A 19 10.01 -5.90 -23.04
C GLY A 19 10.07 -5.91 -21.51
N ILE A 20 8.93 -6.05 -20.86
CA ILE A 20 8.84 -6.18 -19.38
C ILE A 20 9.59 -7.42 -18.92
N ALA A 21 9.40 -8.58 -19.58
CA ALA A 21 10.09 -9.81 -19.24
C ALA A 21 11.62 -9.71 -19.41
N VAL A 22 12.07 -9.04 -20.47
CA VAL A 22 13.50 -8.77 -20.69
C VAL A 22 14.07 -7.87 -19.60
N CYS A 23 13.40 -6.76 -19.28
CA CYS A 23 13.81 -5.87 -18.18
C CYS A 23 13.85 -6.61 -16.84
N ALA A 24 12.87 -7.48 -16.58
CA ALA A 24 12.82 -8.31 -15.39
C ALA A 24 14.01 -9.27 -15.29
N ALA A 25 14.35 -9.94 -16.41
CA ALA A 25 15.50 -10.83 -16.48
C ALA A 25 16.83 -10.08 -16.27
N ILE A 26 17.00 -8.93 -16.94
CA ILE A 26 18.17 -8.06 -16.76
C ILE A 26 18.28 -7.56 -15.32
N TRP A 27 17.18 -7.10 -14.72
CA TRP A 27 17.14 -6.71 -13.31
C TRP A 27 17.59 -7.83 -12.41
N ALA A 28 16.97 -9.02 -12.54
CA ALA A 28 17.30 -10.19 -11.73
C ALA A 28 18.76 -10.59 -11.87
N TYR A 29 19.36 -10.42 -13.03
CA TYR A 29 20.77 -10.67 -13.27
C TYR A 29 21.65 -9.62 -12.58
N LEU A 30 21.40 -8.32 -12.82
CA LEU A 30 22.20 -7.21 -12.29
C LEU A 30 22.23 -7.17 -10.77
N VAL A 31 21.07 -7.37 -10.13
CA VAL A 31 20.97 -7.34 -8.66
C VAL A 31 21.60 -8.56 -7.97
N ARG A 32 21.99 -9.61 -8.73
CA ARG A 32 22.71 -10.79 -8.22
C ARG A 32 24.22 -10.71 -8.40
N LEU A 33 24.72 -9.72 -9.15
CA LEU A 33 26.16 -9.52 -9.32
C LEU A 33 26.84 -9.18 -7.99
N LYS A 34 28.11 -9.58 -7.81
CA LYS A 34 28.90 -9.25 -6.62
C LYS A 34 29.06 -7.73 -6.45
N LYS A 35 29.29 -7.00 -7.55
CA LYS A 35 29.27 -5.53 -7.59
C LYS A 35 28.07 -5.10 -8.42
N VAL A 36 27.07 -4.50 -7.77
CA VAL A 36 25.85 -4.06 -8.44
C VAL A 36 26.09 -2.72 -9.13
N PRO A 37 25.91 -2.63 -10.47
CA PRO A 37 26.04 -1.38 -11.20
C PRO A 37 24.79 -0.54 -11.02
N TRP A 38 24.78 0.35 -10.05
CA TRP A 38 23.59 1.14 -9.65
C TRP A 38 22.97 1.96 -10.78
N ILE A 39 23.82 2.50 -11.67
CA ILE A 39 23.35 3.27 -12.84
C ILE A 39 22.55 2.36 -13.78
N ALA A 40 23.09 1.18 -14.10
CA ALA A 40 22.39 0.23 -14.96
C ALA A 40 21.09 -0.29 -14.33
N VAL A 41 21.11 -0.56 -13.03
CA VAL A 41 19.89 -0.95 -12.27
C VAL A 41 18.84 0.16 -12.32
N GLY A 42 19.23 1.42 -12.14
CA GLY A 42 18.33 2.57 -12.25
C GLY A 42 17.71 2.70 -13.64
N ILE A 43 18.54 2.57 -14.69
CA ILE A 43 18.07 2.64 -16.10
C ILE A 43 17.07 1.51 -16.38
N VAL A 44 17.40 0.27 -16.00
CA VAL A 44 16.51 -0.89 -16.22
C VAL A 44 15.20 -0.74 -15.45
N GLY A 45 15.24 -0.19 -14.22
CA GLY A 45 14.03 0.11 -13.45
C GLY A 45 13.12 1.12 -14.14
N ILE A 46 13.70 2.20 -14.67
CA ILE A 46 12.94 3.22 -15.42
C ILE A 46 12.38 2.63 -16.72
N LEU A 47 13.16 1.84 -17.46
CA LEU A 47 12.68 1.17 -18.66
C LEU A 47 11.53 0.21 -18.36
N ALA A 48 11.62 -0.58 -17.32
CA ALA A 48 10.55 -1.47 -16.88
C ALA A 48 9.27 -0.68 -16.56
N TRP A 49 9.41 0.48 -15.90
CA TRP A 49 8.30 1.37 -15.58
C TRP A 49 7.63 1.94 -16.84
N ILE A 50 8.43 2.44 -17.81
CA ILE A 50 7.93 2.95 -19.10
C ILE A 50 7.22 1.84 -19.87
N MET A 51 7.83 0.65 -19.95
CA MET A 51 7.25 -0.48 -20.69
C MET A 51 5.94 -0.97 -20.06
N MET A 52 5.80 -0.94 -18.74
CA MET A 52 4.53 -1.23 -18.09
C MET A 52 3.47 -0.16 -18.41
N PHE A 53 3.85 1.11 -18.41
CA PHE A 53 2.95 2.19 -18.77
C PHE A 53 2.41 2.04 -20.19
N GLU A 54 3.29 1.79 -21.18
CA GLU A 54 2.93 1.60 -22.58
C GLU A 54 2.12 0.30 -22.80
N ALA A 55 2.36 -0.74 -22.01
CA ALA A 55 1.58 -1.97 -22.03
C ALA A 55 0.13 -1.80 -21.55
N GLY A 56 -0.23 -0.64 -21.00
CA GLY A 56 -1.53 -0.41 -20.36
C GLY A 56 -1.64 -1.06 -18.98
N VAL A 57 -0.53 -1.56 -18.42
CA VAL A 57 -0.44 -2.10 -17.08
C VAL A 57 -0.07 -0.97 -16.13
N HIS A 58 -0.65 -0.96 -14.93
CA HIS A 58 -0.40 0.13 -14.00
C HIS A 58 1.10 0.21 -13.62
N PRO A 59 1.76 1.38 -13.78
CA PRO A 59 3.22 1.52 -13.63
C PRO A 59 3.74 1.15 -12.23
N THR A 60 2.91 1.22 -11.18
CA THR A 60 3.29 0.82 -9.81
C THR A 60 3.69 -0.67 -9.71
N LEU A 61 3.18 -1.51 -10.62
CA LEU A 61 3.54 -2.92 -10.68
C LEU A 61 5.00 -3.15 -11.08
N ALA A 62 5.65 -2.18 -11.75
CA ALA A 62 7.09 -2.25 -12.01
C ALA A 62 7.88 -2.29 -10.69
N GLY A 63 7.49 -1.47 -9.70
CA GLY A 63 8.10 -1.50 -8.37
C GLY A 63 7.93 -2.84 -7.66
N VAL A 64 6.74 -3.45 -7.76
CA VAL A 64 6.46 -4.77 -7.20
C VAL A 64 7.32 -5.84 -7.89
N LEU A 65 7.38 -5.81 -9.22
CA LEU A 65 8.15 -6.76 -10.01
C LEU A 65 9.64 -6.72 -9.63
N VAL A 66 10.26 -5.54 -9.63
CA VAL A 66 11.67 -5.38 -9.29
C VAL A 66 11.95 -5.72 -7.83
N GLY A 67 11.00 -5.42 -6.92
CA GLY A 67 11.10 -5.79 -5.52
C GLY A 67 11.10 -7.30 -5.32
N LEU A 68 10.19 -8.03 -5.96
CA LEU A 68 10.10 -9.50 -5.90
C LEU A 68 11.32 -10.20 -6.51
N LEU A 69 11.92 -9.61 -7.56
CA LEU A 69 13.11 -10.15 -8.22
C LEU A 69 14.40 -9.87 -7.46
N THR A 70 14.37 -8.93 -6.50
CA THR A 70 15.54 -8.59 -5.69
C THR A 70 15.74 -9.65 -4.60
N PRO A 71 16.98 -10.18 -4.42
CA PRO A 71 17.23 -11.26 -3.49
C PRO A 71 16.90 -10.90 -2.04
N SER A 72 16.03 -11.72 -1.42
CA SER A 72 15.66 -11.66 0.00
C SER A 72 16.51 -12.54 0.90
N ARG A 73 17.55 -13.18 0.34
CA ARG A 73 18.53 -13.98 1.08
C ARG A 73 19.88 -13.29 1.06
N GLU A 74 20.68 -13.56 2.08
CA GLU A 74 22.08 -13.12 2.14
C GLU A 74 22.88 -13.74 1.00
N MET A 75 23.61 -12.91 0.26
CA MET A 75 24.43 -13.33 -0.87
C MET A 75 25.86 -12.78 -0.74
N HIS A 76 26.83 -13.53 -1.24
CA HIS A 76 28.23 -13.10 -1.33
C HIS A 76 28.87 -12.67 0.02
N GLY A 77 28.39 -13.21 1.16
CA GLY A 77 28.89 -12.86 2.49
C GLY A 77 28.40 -11.51 3.02
N GLU A 78 27.31 -10.99 2.47
CA GLU A 78 26.67 -9.76 2.97
C GLU A 78 25.91 -10.04 4.27
N LEU A 79 25.96 -9.11 5.22
CA LEU A 79 25.35 -9.23 6.57
C LEU A 79 23.81 -9.10 6.57
N SER A 80 23.22 -8.66 5.47
CA SER A 80 21.77 -8.49 5.36
C SER A 80 21.30 -8.70 3.92
N PRO A 81 20.07 -9.18 3.71
CA PRO A 81 19.46 -9.34 2.39
C PRO A 81 19.46 -8.03 1.60
N ARG A 82 19.71 -8.10 0.30
CA ARG A 82 19.74 -6.91 -0.57
C ARG A 82 18.40 -6.21 -0.62
N ALA A 83 17.31 -6.97 -0.66
CA ALA A 83 15.96 -6.43 -0.67
C ALA A 83 15.69 -5.54 0.56
N GLU A 84 16.06 -6.00 1.75
CA GLU A 84 15.91 -5.25 3.00
C GLU A 84 16.76 -3.98 3.01
N ARG A 85 18.02 -4.09 2.58
CA ARG A 85 18.94 -2.94 2.53
C ARG A 85 18.45 -1.86 1.56
N TYR A 86 17.91 -2.25 0.41
CA TYR A 86 17.37 -1.32 -0.57
C TYR A 86 16.08 -0.69 -0.09
N ALA A 87 15.20 -1.49 0.53
CA ALA A 87 13.99 -0.99 1.15
C ALA A 87 14.31 0.08 2.22
N ASN A 88 15.23 -0.21 3.13
CA ASN A 88 15.63 0.72 4.18
C ASN A 88 16.26 2.02 3.64
N LYS A 89 17.00 1.96 2.52
CA LYS A 89 17.55 3.16 1.86
C LYS A 89 16.49 3.99 1.13
N LEU A 90 15.50 3.34 0.51
CA LEU A 90 14.45 4.00 -0.26
C LEU A 90 13.31 4.53 0.61
N GLN A 91 13.10 3.92 1.77
CA GLN A 91 12.01 4.27 2.69
C GLN A 91 11.96 5.76 3.06
N PRO A 92 13.08 6.43 3.47
CA PRO A 92 13.03 7.85 3.79
C PRO A 92 12.66 8.72 2.58
N PHE A 93 13.15 8.40 1.38
CA PHE A 93 12.78 9.12 0.16
C PHE A 93 11.30 8.90 -0.20
N SER A 94 10.81 7.69 -0.05
CA SER A 94 9.39 7.39 -0.25
C SER A 94 8.51 8.12 0.75
N ALA A 95 8.87 8.11 2.03
CA ALA A 95 8.06 8.69 3.09
C ALA A 95 8.10 10.23 3.12
N LEU A 96 9.28 10.84 2.86
CA LEU A 96 9.46 12.28 3.00
C LEU A 96 9.25 13.06 1.69
N LEU A 97 9.39 12.42 0.54
CA LEU A 97 9.29 13.09 -0.76
C LEU A 97 8.13 12.53 -1.58
N ALA A 98 8.14 11.22 -1.88
CA ALA A 98 7.17 10.64 -2.81
C ALA A 98 5.74 10.68 -2.26
N LEU A 99 5.52 10.31 -0.99
CA LEU A 99 4.19 10.32 -0.39
C LEU A 99 3.58 11.72 -0.26
N PRO A 100 4.29 12.78 0.21
CA PRO A 100 3.72 14.12 0.23
C PRO A 100 3.42 14.68 -1.16
N ILE A 101 4.29 14.47 -2.15
CA ILE A 101 4.02 14.90 -3.53
C ILE A 101 2.81 14.15 -4.09
N PHE A 102 2.75 12.83 -3.90
CA PHE A 102 1.59 12.03 -4.29
C PHE A 102 0.31 12.53 -3.61
N ALA A 103 0.38 12.83 -2.31
CA ALA A 103 -0.75 13.37 -1.57
C ALA A 103 -1.25 14.67 -2.20
N LEU A 104 -0.36 15.62 -2.48
CA LEU A 104 -0.72 16.90 -3.09
C LEU A 104 -1.32 16.73 -4.49
N LEU A 105 -0.75 15.87 -5.32
CA LEU A 105 -1.25 15.63 -6.68
C LEU A 105 -2.53 14.80 -6.71
N ALA A 106 -2.65 13.80 -5.83
CA ALA A 106 -3.80 12.92 -5.78
C ALA A 106 -5.04 13.59 -5.16
N THR A 107 -4.84 14.53 -4.24
CA THR A 107 -5.92 15.30 -3.60
C THR A 107 -6.45 16.44 -4.47
N GLY A 108 -6.05 16.58 -5.73
CA GLY A 108 -6.56 17.57 -6.69
C GLY A 108 -8.08 17.49 -6.88
N VAL A 109 -8.80 17.45 -5.78
CA VAL A 109 -10.25 17.54 -5.71
C VAL A 109 -10.60 19.03 -5.72
N HIS A 110 -11.31 19.47 -6.73
CA HIS A 110 -11.83 20.83 -6.79
C HIS A 110 -12.83 21.03 -5.64
N PHE A 111 -12.38 21.70 -4.58
CA PHE A 111 -13.23 21.98 -3.41
C PHE A 111 -14.46 22.83 -3.74
N GLU A 112 -14.45 23.56 -4.83
CA GLU A 112 -15.58 24.38 -5.30
C GLU A 112 -16.82 23.57 -5.66
N SER A 113 -16.67 22.31 -6.02
CA SER A 113 -17.79 21.38 -6.34
C SER A 113 -18.25 20.53 -5.14
N MET A 114 -17.64 20.70 -3.96
CA MET A 114 -17.97 19.94 -2.76
C MET A 114 -19.18 20.51 -2.04
N SER A 115 -20.36 20.07 -2.42
CA SER A 115 -21.57 20.27 -1.62
C SER A 115 -21.52 19.38 -0.37
N PRO A 116 -21.99 19.87 0.82
CA PRO A 116 -22.18 19.01 1.98
C PRO A 116 -23.09 17.79 1.72
N LEU A 117 -23.89 17.84 0.66
CA LEU A 117 -24.70 16.72 0.19
C LEU A 117 -23.85 15.52 -0.26
N LEU A 118 -22.58 15.72 -0.68
CA LEU A 118 -21.68 14.63 -1.06
C LEU A 118 -21.40 13.66 0.10
N LEU A 119 -21.43 14.14 1.35
CA LEU A 119 -21.31 13.26 2.53
C LEU A 119 -22.52 12.31 2.69
N ALA A 120 -23.68 12.68 2.14
CA ALA A 120 -24.88 11.86 2.14
C ALA A 120 -24.96 10.90 0.93
N SER A 121 -24.00 10.98 0.01
CA SER A 121 -23.95 10.08 -1.13
C SER A 121 -23.77 8.62 -0.68
N PRO A 122 -24.55 7.69 -1.27
CA PRO A 122 -24.41 6.26 -0.97
C PRO A 122 -22.99 5.73 -1.20
N LEU A 123 -22.28 6.24 -2.21
CA LEU A 123 -20.92 5.85 -2.54
C LEU A 123 -19.94 6.25 -1.42
N VAL A 124 -20.03 7.49 -0.95
CA VAL A 124 -19.18 8.01 0.14
C VAL A 124 -19.44 7.25 1.44
N ILE A 125 -20.70 7.03 1.80
CA ILE A 125 -21.08 6.27 2.99
C ILE A 125 -20.56 4.84 2.90
N ALA A 126 -20.73 4.17 1.75
CA ALA A 126 -20.24 2.80 1.55
C ALA A 126 -18.72 2.71 1.73
N LEU A 127 -17.96 3.68 1.20
CA LEU A 127 -16.50 3.72 1.35
C LEU A 127 -16.08 3.99 2.79
N ILE A 128 -16.78 4.90 3.50
CA ILE A 128 -16.50 5.15 4.93
C ILE A 128 -16.74 3.87 5.75
N VAL A 129 -17.87 3.21 5.57
CA VAL A 129 -18.20 1.98 6.28
C VAL A 129 -17.19 0.86 5.93
N ALA A 130 -16.87 0.69 4.66
CA ALA A 130 -15.92 -0.33 4.22
C ALA A 130 -14.52 -0.14 4.80
N LEU A 131 -14.00 1.09 4.83
CA LEU A 131 -12.65 1.38 5.30
C LEU A 131 -12.56 1.45 6.83
N VAL A 132 -13.52 2.12 7.49
CA VAL A 132 -13.48 2.36 8.94
C VAL A 132 -13.95 1.14 9.75
N VAL A 133 -14.88 0.36 9.19
CA VAL A 133 -15.48 -0.79 9.88
C VAL A 133 -15.11 -2.10 9.19
N GLY A 134 -15.32 -2.22 7.89
CA GLY A 134 -15.13 -3.47 7.15
C GLY A 134 -13.68 -3.97 7.19
N LYS A 135 -12.72 -3.08 6.94
CA LYS A 135 -11.30 -3.45 6.92
C LYS A 135 -10.77 -3.86 8.31
N PRO A 136 -11.03 -3.12 9.40
CA PRO A 136 -10.68 -3.57 10.76
C PRO A 136 -11.36 -4.87 11.17
N LEU A 137 -12.65 -5.03 10.87
CA LEU A 137 -13.37 -6.28 11.16
C LEU A 137 -12.75 -7.46 10.41
N GLY A 138 -12.42 -7.31 9.12
CA GLY A 138 -11.75 -8.34 8.35
C GLY A 138 -10.41 -8.77 8.97
N ILE A 139 -9.59 -7.82 9.40
CA ILE A 139 -8.29 -8.09 10.04
C ILE A 139 -8.48 -8.83 11.38
N ILE A 140 -9.39 -8.33 12.23
CA ILE A 140 -9.63 -8.92 13.56
C ILE A 140 -10.25 -10.31 13.45
N THR A 141 -11.24 -10.50 12.57
CA THR A 141 -11.88 -11.79 12.36
C THR A 141 -10.90 -12.82 11.80
N THR A 142 -10.06 -12.44 10.86
CA THR A 142 -9.02 -13.33 10.31
C THR A 142 -7.99 -13.69 11.37
N ALA A 143 -7.52 -12.73 12.17
CA ALA A 143 -6.59 -12.99 13.27
C ALA A 143 -7.22 -13.92 14.33
N TRP A 144 -8.48 -13.68 14.68
CA TRP A 144 -9.22 -14.52 15.62
C TRP A 144 -9.40 -15.95 15.08
N LEU A 145 -9.82 -16.08 13.82
CA LEU A 145 -10.03 -17.38 13.18
C LEU A 145 -8.72 -18.17 13.09
N SER A 146 -7.62 -17.51 12.71
CA SER A 146 -6.29 -18.12 12.61
C SER A 146 -5.81 -18.68 13.97
N THR A 147 -6.11 -17.99 15.07
CA THR A 147 -5.71 -18.43 16.40
C THR A 147 -6.61 -19.53 16.97
N HIS A 148 -7.92 -19.53 16.65
CA HIS A 148 -8.86 -20.50 17.22
C HIS A 148 -9.05 -21.74 16.36
N VAL A 149 -9.08 -21.61 15.04
CA VAL A 149 -9.30 -22.72 14.11
C VAL A 149 -7.99 -23.19 13.50
N GLY A 150 -7.09 -22.25 13.15
CA GLY A 150 -5.79 -22.55 12.52
C GLY A 150 -4.71 -23.04 13.47
N GLY A 151 -4.95 -23.08 14.79
CA GLY A 151 -3.98 -23.54 15.78
C GLY A 151 -2.73 -22.66 15.88
N LEU A 152 -2.71 -21.48 15.25
CA LEU A 152 -1.59 -20.54 15.29
C LEU A 152 -1.55 -19.86 16.66
N LYS A 153 -0.38 -19.82 17.27
CA LYS A 153 -0.16 -19.15 18.56
C LYS A 153 0.24 -17.71 18.32
N MET A 154 -0.43 -16.78 18.98
CA MET A 154 0.03 -15.39 19.03
C MET A 154 1.35 -15.26 19.81
N ALA A 155 2.11 -14.22 19.53
CA ALA A 155 3.32 -13.92 20.29
C ALA A 155 3.00 -13.79 21.79
N LYS A 156 3.94 -14.21 22.64
CA LYS A 156 3.76 -14.18 24.11
C LYS A 156 3.40 -12.77 24.57
N GLY A 157 2.31 -12.65 25.32
CA GLY A 157 1.82 -11.38 25.85
C GLY A 157 0.87 -10.59 24.97
N LEU A 158 0.68 -10.97 23.70
CA LEU A 158 -0.27 -10.32 22.76
C LEU A 158 -1.61 -11.04 22.77
N ARG A 159 -2.70 -10.24 22.82
CA ARG A 159 -4.08 -10.71 22.65
C ARG A 159 -4.68 -10.10 21.38
N VAL A 160 -5.66 -10.75 20.79
CA VAL A 160 -6.38 -10.24 19.61
C VAL A 160 -6.93 -8.82 19.84
N ARG A 161 -7.32 -8.49 21.08
CA ARG A 161 -7.79 -7.16 21.45
C ARG A 161 -6.72 -6.08 21.29
N ASP A 162 -5.46 -6.43 21.49
CA ASP A 162 -4.35 -5.47 21.39
C ASP A 162 -4.07 -5.08 19.95
N MET A 163 -4.60 -5.84 18.98
CA MET A 163 -4.53 -5.56 17.54
C MET A 163 -5.59 -4.56 17.07
N ILE A 164 -6.61 -4.26 17.88
CA ILE A 164 -7.74 -3.40 17.46
C ILE A 164 -7.26 -2.01 16.99
N PRO A 165 -6.41 -1.27 17.72
CA PRO A 165 -5.95 0.04 17.26
C PRO A 165 -5.15 -0.04 15.95
N ALA A 166 -4.31 -1.06 15.82
CA ALA A 166 -3.54 -1.30 14.59
C ALA A 166 -4.46 -1.69 13.41
N ALA A 167 -5.49 -2.50 13.66
CA ALA A 167 -6.48 -2.87 12.65
C ALA A 167 -7.27 -1.64 12.16
N VAL A 168 -7.65 -0.74 13.07
CA VAL A 168 -8.29 0.53 12.72
C VAL A 168 -7.33 1.45 11.96
N ALA A 169 -6.04 1.51 12.35
CA ALA A 169 -5.02 2.25 11.60
C ALA A 169 -4.87 1.74 10.16
N CYS A 170 -5.03 0.43 9.92
CA CYS A 170 -5.07 -0.15 8.58
C CYS A 170 -6.28 0.34 7.76
N GLY A 171 -7.31 0.88 8.40
CA GLY A 171 -8.44 1.56 7.74
C GLY A 171 -8.04 2.84 7.01
N ILE A 172 -6.86 3.41 7.31
CA ILE A 172 -6.26 4.52 6.55
C ILE A 172 -5.89 3.98 5.17
N GLY A 173 -6.79 4.17 4.21
CA GLY A 173 -6.65 3.60 2.86
C GLY A 173 -6.01 4.53 1.84
N PHE A 174 -5.43 5.65 2.29
CA PHE A 174 -5.07 6.81 1.47
C PHE A 174 -4.49 6.47 0.07
N THR A 175 -3.30 5.92 -0.03
CA THR A 175 -2.61 5.73 -1.31
C THR A 175 -3.26 4.68 -2.22
N VAL A 176 -3.49 3.47 -1.70
CA VAL A 176 -4.02 2.35 -2.49
C VAL A 176 -5.50 2.55 -2.80
N SER A 177 -6.28 3.04 -1.83
CA SER A 177 -7.72 3.29 -2.04
C SER A 177 -7.97 4.42 -3.04
N PHE A 178 -7.12 5.47 -3.06
CA PHE A 178 -7.15 6.51 -4.10
C PHE A 178 -6.87 5.92 -5.48
N LEU A 179 -5.85 5.09 -5.59
CA LEU A 179 -5.50 4.45 -6.84
C LEU A 179 -6.64 3.56 -7.35
N ILE A 180 -7.19 2.73 -6.48
CA ILE A 180 -8.31 1.85 -6.83
C ILE A 180 -9.54 2.68 -7.23
N ALA A 181 -9.87 3.74 -6.50
CA ALA A 181 -10.96 4.64 -6.85
C ALA A 181 -10.79 5.24 -8.24
N SER A 182 -9.57 5.67 -8.59
CA SER A 182 -9.29 6.24 -9.91
C SER A 182 -9.33 5.22 -11.06
N LEU A 183 -9.08 3.95 -10.78
CA LEU A 183 -9.12 2.87 -11.76
C LEU A 183 -10.52 2.27 -11.92
N ALA A 184 -11.28 2.18 -10.83
CA ALA A 184 -12.60 1.57 -10.80
C ALA A 184 -13.66 2.43 -11.50
N TYR A 185 -13.56 3.75 -11.37
CA TYR A 185 -14.53 4.67 -11.92
C TYR A 185 -13.98 5.44 -13.12
N LYS A 186 -14.51 5.14 -14.32
CA LYS A 186 -14.17 5.84 -15.58
C LYS A 186 -14.80 7.23 -15.65
N ASN A 187 -15.91 7.47 -14.93
CA ASN A 187 -16.56 8.77 -14.85
C ASN A 187 -15.78 9.65 -13.86
N ALA A 188 -15.38 10.85 -14.31
CA ALA A 188 -14.61 11.82 -13.53
C ALA A 188 -15.31 12.24 -12.24
N GLU A 189 -16.65 12.42 -12.28
CA GLU A 189 -17.45 12.81 -11.12
C GLU A 189 -17.48 11.72 -10.05
N LEU A 190 -17.79 10.46 -10.44
CA LEU A 190 -17.79 9.33 -9.52
C LEU A 190 -16.39 9.04 -8.95
N SER A 191 -15.36 9.24 -9.78
CA SER A 191 -13.98 9.10 -9.30
C SER A 191 -13.60 10.17 -8.27
N ALA A 192 -14.03 11.42 -8.48
CA ALA A 192 -13.83 12.51 -7.52
C ALA A 192 -14.59 12.27 -6.23
N GLU A 193 -15.82 11.82 -6.32
CA GLU A 193 -16.67 11.45 -5.18
C GLU A 193 -16.07 10.29 -4.37
N ALA A 194 -15.59 9.25 -5.05
CA ALA A 194 -14.93 8.12 -4.40
C ALA A 194 -13.63 8.55 -3.68
N ARG A 195 -12.82 9.41 -4.30
CA ARG A 195 -11.62 9.98 -3.66
C ARG A 195 -11.96 10.77 -2.40
N PHE A 196 -13.01 11.58 -2.45
CA PHE A 196 -13.50 12.31 -1.30
C PHE A 196 -13.91 11.36 -0.17
N GLY A 197 -14.68 10.31 -0.48
CA GLY A 197 -15.05 9.27 0.49
C GLY A 197 -13.86 8.61 1.15
N VAL A 198 -12.81 8.28 0.37
CA VAL A 198 -11.56 7.71 0.90
C VAL A 198 -10.83 8.68 1.82
N LEU A 199 -10.79 10.00 1.50
CA LEU A 199 -10.19 11.01 2.37
C LEU A 199 -10.89 11.08 3.72
N VAL A 200 -12.20 11.25 3.71
CA VAL A 200 -13.02 11.33 4.92
C VAL A 200 -12.85 10.05 5.75
N ALA A 201 -12.95 8.88 5.14
CA ALA A 201 -12.76 7.60 5.82
C ALA A 201 -11.37 7.49 6.47
N SER A 202 -10.32 7.92 5.75
CA SER A 202 -8.95 7.89 6.27
C SER A 202 -8.75 8.83 7.46
N LEU A 203 -9.35 10.02 7.44
CA LEU A 203 -9.31 10.96 8.57
C LEU A 203 -10.03 10.38 9.79
N ILE A 204 -11.21 9.80 9.60
CA ILE A 204 -11.97 9.15 10.68
C ILE A 204 -11.17 7.98 11.27
N ALA A 205 -10.63 7.11 10.41
CA ALA A 205 -9.83 5.97 10.85
C ALA A 205 -8.56 6.41 11.62
N ALA A 206 -7.89 7.47 11.16
CA ALA A 206 -6.73 8.04 11.83
C ALA A 206 -7.07 8.61 13.21
N ALA A 207 -8.17 9.37 13.32
CA ALA A 207 -8.64 9.92 14.60
C ALA A 207 -8.98 8.80 15.59
N ILE A 208 -9.78 7.81 15.18
CA ILE A 208 -10.17 6.68 16.04
C ILE A 208 -8.96 5.87 16.47
N SER A 209 -8.07 5.52 15.52
CA SER A 209 -6.84 4.78 15.81
C SER A 209 -5.93 5.53 16.77
N GLY A 210 -5.75 6.83 16.58
CA GLY A 210 -4.94 7.69 17.47
C GLY A 210 -5.46 7.68 18.91
N VAL A 211 -6.78 7.81 19.09
CA VAL A 211 -7.40 7.72 20.41
C VAL A 211 -7.20 6.34 21.04
N LEU A 212 -7.47 5.27 20.27
CA LEU A 212 -7.33 3.91 20.78
C LEU A 212 -5.89 3.58 21.16
N LEU A 213 -4.90 3.98 20.36
CA LEU A 213 -3.47 3.81 20.65
C LEU A 213 -3.06 4.57 21.90
N SER A 214 -3.50 5.82 22.08
CA SER A 214 -3.19 6.61 23.26
C SER A 214 -3.74 5.98 24.53
N LEU A 215 -4.96 5.42 24.48
CA LEU A 215 -5.56 4.69 25.60
C LEU A 215 -4.81 3.39 25.92
N GLN A 216 -4.34 2.68 24.90
CA GLN A 216 -3.58 1.44 25.10
C GLN A 216 -2.21 1.71 25.72
N ILE A 217 -1.50 2.74 25.26
CA ILE A 217 -0.22 3.15 25.84
C ILE A 217 -0.37 3.55 27.31
N ARG A 218 -1.40 4.33 27.64
CA ARG A 218 -1.68 4.70 29.05
C ARG A 218 -1.90 3.48 29.94
N ARG A 219 -2.64 2.46 29.46
CA ARG A 219 -2.87 1.21 30.22
C ARG A 219 -1.57 0.44 30.44
N ALA A 220 -0.72 0.34 29.42
CA ALA A 220 0.57 -0.34 29.53
C ALA A 220 1.49 0.35 30.56
N SER A 221 1.59 1.68 30.49
CA SER A 221 2.39 2.48 31.44
C SER A 221 1.91 2.40 32.89
N CYS A 222 0.61 2.21 33.12
CA CYS A 222 0.07 1.98 34.45
C CYS A 222 0.38 0.58 34.98
N SER A 223 0.47 -0.41 34.11
CA SER A 223 0.75 -1.81 34.49
C SER A 223 2.22 -2.04 34.86
N GLU A 224 3.15 -1.22 34.33
CA GLU A 224 4.58 -1.30 34.67
C GLU A 224 4.95 -0.59 35.98
N ARG A 225 4.04 0.19 36.57
CA ARG A 225 4.28 0.94 37.79
C ARG A 225 3.76 0.23 39.06
N VAL A 226 3.18 -0.95 38.93
CA VAL A 226 2.71 -1.82 40.00
C VAL A 226 3.55 -3.08 40.04
#